data_52f5af747cdf0ad1e579eeeb8918866c
#
_entry.id   52f5af747cdf0ad1e579eeeb8918866c
#
_cell.length_a   1.000
_cell.length_b   1.000
_cell.length_c   1.000
_cell.angle_alpha   90.00
_cell.angle_beta   90.00
_cell.angle_gamma   90.00
#
_symmetry.space_group_name_H-M   'P 1'
#
loop_
_entity.id
_entity.type
_entity.pdbx_description
1 polymer ?
#
loop_
_entity_poly.entity_id
_entity_poly.type
_entity_poly.pdbx_seq_one_letter_code
_entity_poly.pdbx_strand_id
1 'polypeptide(L)'
;NVDKLRGTVTFKTAIDFQGKTPVYEGDDLATVLEGAADGANIVLVSGSFVLGDYALNKSVIISGYDKANMPTIYGRLQAEAGASSIEINNVIFRGDTPGAEELVSNFIELQGGANISTLTVSGCEIRNYKNQILYCNVTATLGTALFENCWADNITGSGGDGFDLRANTTLGTLTIQNSTFSNGIRTFLRCNMTSATVSVTNCTFYKVCSYDGGSNNNGLFLMDKVSTSTGKLTVEKCVFSQIGVGTLGYWAKKGKMKAQASYSKNYYHNSANLWDATNGLYTDPSACNATEIDPKFTNPESGDFTVGAEDIKDSKAGDPRWIKE
;
A
#
# COMPACT_ATOMS: atom_id res chain seq x y z
N ASN A 1 27.75 -52.35 -35.62
CA ASN A 1 27.58 -50.91 -35.45
C ASN A 1 26.38 -50.67 -34.53
N VAL A 2 26.66 -50.29 -33.29
CA VAL A 2 25.61 -49.89 -32.35
C VAL A 2 25.58 -48.37 -32.40
N ASP A 3 24.58 -47.80 -33.07
CA ASP A 3 24.30 -46.37 -33.03
C ASP A 3 23.91 -45.99 -31.59
N LYS A 4 24.83 -45.30 -30.92
CA LYS A 4 24.54 -44.71 -29.62
C LYS A 4 23.67 -43.48 -29.87
N LEU A 5 22.36 -43.61 -29.74
CA LEU A 5 21.44 -42.48 -29.57
C LEU A 5 21.82 -41.73 -28.30
N ARG A 6 22.53 -40.63 -28.45
CA ARG A 6 22.73 -39.67 -27.37
C ARG A 6 21.58 -38.69 -27.36
N GLY A 7 20.51 -39.05 -26.69
CA GLY A 7 19.45 -38.11 -26.35
C GLY A 7 19.81 -37.39 -25.06
N THR A 8 19.76 -36.05 -25.05
CA THR A 8 19.79 -35.28 -23.82
C THR A 8 18.41 -35.38 -23.18
N VAL A 9 18.31 -36.07 -22.06
CA VAL A 9 17.08 -36.07 -21.25
C VAL A 9 17.19 -34.90 -20.30
N THR A 10 16.38 -33.88 -20.53
CA THR A 10 16.26 -32.74 -19.59
C THR A 10 15.22 -33.13 -18.54
N PHE A 11 15.67 -33.38 -17.33
CA PHE A 11 14.76 -33.56 -16.21
C PHE A 11 14.36 -32.16 -15.70
N LYS A 12 13.09 -31.82 -15.80
CA LYS A 12 12.53 -30.74 -14.98
C LYS A 12 12.24 -31.34 -13.61
N THR A 13 12.94 -30.89 -12.59
CA THR A 13 12.56 -31.19 -11.21
C THR A 13 11.15 -30.64 -10.99
N ALA A 14 10.23 -31.48 -10.56
CA ALA A 14 8.91 -31.00 -10.13
C ALA A 14 9.09 -30.12 -8.90
N ILE A 15 8.48 -28.93 -8.91
CA ILE A 15 8.45 -28.04 -7.76
C ILE A 15 7.51 -28.68 -6.73
N ASP A 16 7.99 -28.90 -5.51
CA ASP A 16 7.15 -29.31 -4.40
C ASP A 16 6.50 -28.08 -3.76
N PHE A 17 5.22 -27.91 -3.91
CA PHE A 17 4.45 -26.80 -3.33
C PHE A 17 4.00 -27.07 -1.88
N GLN A 18 4.36 -28.19 -1.28
CA GLN A 18 4.11 -28.49 0.14
C GLN A 18 2.63 -28.28 0.56
N GLY A 19 1.70 -28.78 -0.24
CA GLY A 19 0.26 -28.66 0.02
C GLY A 19 -0.37 -27.33 -0.38
N LYS A 20 0.40 -26.40 -0.95
CA LYS A 20 -0.13 -25.17 -1.54
C LYS A 20 -0.71 -25.46 -2.94
N THR A 21 -1.65 -24.65 -3.37
CA THR A 21 -2.26 -24.76 -4.71
C THR A 21 -1.48 -23.89 -5.70
N PRO A 22 -0.71 -24.49 -6.63
CA PRO A 22 -0.03 -23.74 -7.67
C PRO A 22 -1.03 -23.28 -8.73
N VAL A 23 -0.82 -22.06 -9.24
CA VAL A 23 -1.56 -21.46 -10.35
C VAL A 23 -0.56 -21.00 -11.40
N TYR A 24 -0.76 -21.41 -12.62
CA TYR A 24 0.14 -21.14 -13.74
C TYR A 24 -0.48 -20.10 -14.68
N GLU A 25 0.36 -19.45 -15.46
CA GLU A 25 -0.12 -18.54 -16.50
C GLU A 25 -1.09 -19.27 -17.46
N GLY A 26 -2.25 -18.66 -17.69
CA GLY A 26 -3.35 -19.24 -18.45
C GLY A 26 -4.44 -19.92 -17.61
N ASP A 27 -4.18 -20.18 -16.33
CA ASP A 27 -5.23 -20.61 -15.42
C ASP A 27 -6.16 -19.41 -15.08
N ASP A 28 -7.45 -19.69 -14.89
CA ASP A 28 -8.42 -18.72 -14.40
C ASP A 28 -8.32 -18.60 -12.89
N LEU A 29 -7.66 -17.53 -12.43
CA LEU A 29 -7.45 -17.28 -11.00
C LEU A 29 -8.77 -17.14 -10.23
N ALA A 30 -9.79 -16.53 -10.82
CA ALA A 30 -11.10 -16.41 -10.17
C ALA A 30 -11.72 -17.78 -9.90
N THR A 31 -11.73 -18.67 -10.90
CA THR A 31 -12.20 -20.06 -10.74
C THR A 31 -11.39 -20.82 -9.68
N VAL A 32 -10.06 -20.64 -9.64
CA VAL A 32 -9.23 -21.28 -8.62
C VAL A 32 -9.60 -20.77 -7.21
N LEU A 33 -9.77 -19.47 -7.04
CA LEU A 33 -10.17 -18.88 -5.76
C LEU A 33 -11.59 -19.32 -5.35
N GLU A 34 -12.53 -19.42 -6.28
CA GLU A 34 -13.90 -19.92 -6.01
C GLU A 34 -13.88 -21.35 -5.49
N GLY A 35 -13.08 -22.21 -6.11
CA GLY A 35 -12.92 -23.62 -5.73
C GLY A 35 -12.06 -23.85 -4.49
N ALA A 36 -11.33 -22.86 -4.02
CA ALA A 36 -10.43 -22.98 -2.88
C ALA A 36 -11.17 -23.17 -1.55
N ALA A 37 -10.59 -23.94 -0.65
CA ALA A 37 -11.05 -24.05 0.73
C ALA A 37 -10.79 -22.75 1.49
N ASP A 38 -11.54 -22.53 2.60
CA ASP A 38 -11.23 -21.45 3.53
C ASP A 38 -9.82 -21.61 4.11
N GLY A 39 -9.04 -20.54 4.10
CA GLY A 39 -7.64 -20.55 4.51
C GLY A 39 -6.66 -21.15 3.47
N ALA A 40 -7.10 -21.39 2.24
CA ALA A 40 -6.23 -21.94 1.21
C ALA A 40 -5.01 -21.06 0.91
N ASN A 41 -3.90 -21.73 0.59
CA ASN A 41 -2.65 -21.08 0.18
C ASN A 41 -2.46 -21.24 -1.34
N ILE A 42 -2.64 -20.15 -2.06
CA ILE A 42 -2.55 -20.07 -3.52
C ILE A 42 -1.18 -19.52 -3.91
N VAL A 43 -0.45 -20.24 -4.75
CA VAL A 43 0.88 -19.83 -5.21
C VAL A 43 0.86 -19.57 -6.71
N LEU A 44 1.01 -18.32 -7.09
CA LEU A 44 1.14 -17.91 -8.48
C LEU A 44 2.59 -18.17 -8.93
N VAL A 45 2.78 -19.07 -9.88
CA VAL A 45 4.12 -19.50 -10.27
C VAL A 45 4.82 -18.45 -11.13
N SER A 46 4.13 -17.86 -12.08
CA SER A 46 4.61 -16.77 -12.94
C SER A 46 3.44 -16.22 -13.78
N GLY A 47 3.69 -15.18 -14.55
CA GLY A 47 2.77 -14.68 -15.56
C GLY A 47 1.79 -13.63 -15.08
N SER A 48 0.72 -13.46 -15.85
CA SER A 48 -0.29 -12.43 -15.62
C SER A 48 -1.69 -13.04 -15.55
N PHE A 49 -2.48 -12.55 -14.61
CA PHE A 49 -3.82 -13.05 -14.31
C PHE A 49 -4.81 -11.88 -14.32
N VAL A 50 -5.94 -12.06 -15.00
CA VAL A 50 -7.04 -11.11 -14.96
C VAL A 50 -8.06 -11.58 -13.93
N LEU A 51 -8.13 -10.90 -12.80
CA LEU A 51 -9.05 -11.22 -11.71
C LEU A 51 -10.33 -10.37 -11.78
N GLY A 52 -10.22 -9.13 -12.29
CA GLY A 52 -11.33 -8.18 -12.29
C GLY A 52 -11.75 -7.75 -10.88
N ASP A 53 -13.03 -7.50 -10.70
CA ASP A 53 -13.65 -7.19 -9.41
C ASP A 53 -14.02 -8.51 -8.72
N TYR A 54 -13.18 -8.98 -7.81
CA TYR A 54 -13.37 -10.29 -7.17
C TYR A 54 -13.92 -10.17 -5.75
N ALA A 55 -15.08 -10.75 -5.53
CA ALA A 55 -15.73 -10.87 -4.21
C ALA A 55 -15.10 -12.02 -3.41
N LEU A 56 -14.32 -11.68 -2.39
CA LEU A 56 -13.61 -12.64 -1.55
C LEU A 56 -14.36 -12.89 -0.25
N ASN A 57 -15.02 -14.02 -0.14
CA ASN A 57 -15.86 -14.42 1.00
C ASN A 57 -15.25 -15.53 1.87
N LYS A 58 -13.97 -15.77 1.74
CA LYS A 58 -13.22 -16.76 2.51
C LYS A 58 -11.80 -16.26 2.78
N SER A 59 -11.18 -16.81 3.80
CA SER A 59 -9.77 -16.53 4.11
C SER A 59 -8.87 -17.12 3.03
N VAL A 60 -7.79 -16.42 2.68
CA VAL A 60 -6.87 -16.86 1.62
C VAL A 60 -5.48 -16.29 1.84
N ILE A 61 -4.47 -17.06 1.42
CA ILE A 61 -3.10 -16.60 1.21
C ILE A 61 -2.83 -16.65 -0.28
N ILE A 62 -2.48 -15.50 -0.89
CA ILE A 62 -2.07 -15.38 -2.29
C ILE A 62 -0.61 -14.98 -2.31
N SER A 63 0.26 -15.79 -2.93
CA SER A 63 1.70 -15.54 -2.94
C SER A 63 2.29 -15.71 -4.33
N GLY A 64 3.19 -14.82 -4.72
CA GLY A 64 4.09 -15.06 -5.83
C GLY A 64 5.17 -16.08 -5.44
N TYR A 65 5.45 -17.01 -6.32
CA TYR A 65 6.47 -18.04 -6.09
C TYR A 65 7.88 -17.47 -6.07
N ASP A 66 8.18 -16.60 -7.01
CA ASP A 66 9.51 -15.99 -7.17
C ASP A 66 9.45 -14.48 -6.94
N LYS A 67 10.16 -14.02 -5.91
CA LYS A 67 10.26 -12.59 -5.58
C LYS A 67 10.98 -11.76 -6.66
N ALA A 68 11.87 -12.39 -7.43
CA ALA A 68 12.60 -11.72 -8.50
C ALA A 68 11.75 -11.55 -9.77
N ASN A 69 10.73 -12.41 -9.94
CA ASN A 69 9.80 -12.41 -11.06
C ASN A 69 8.35 -12.48 -10.55
N MET A 70 7.93 -11.43 -9.87
CA MET A 70 6.59 -11.39 -9.27
C MET A 70 5.51 -11.52 -10.34
N PRO A 71 4.51 -12.39 -10.12
CA PRO A 71 3.34 -12.47 -10.98
C PRO A 71 2.49 -11.20 -10.88
N THR A 72 1.78 -10.89 -11.96
CA THR A 72 0.89 -9.73 -12.03
C THR A 72 -0.57 -10.16 -11.96
N ILE A 73 -1.36 -9.52 -11.10
CA ILE A 73 -2.81 -9.65 -11.04
C ILE A 73 -3.46 -8.31 -11.46
N TYR A 74 -4.32 -8.35 -12.47
CA TYR A 74 -5.13 -7.22 -12.91
C TYR A 74 -6.52 -7.30 -12.26
N GLY A 75 -6.88 -6.32 -11.47
CA GLY A 75 -8.16 -6.26 -10.78
C GLY A 75 -8.04 -5.87 -9.32
N ARG A 76 -9.05 -6.25 -8.52
CA ARG A 76 -9.13 -5.90 -7.09
C ARG A 76 -9.78 -7.00 -6.26
N LEU A 77 -9.63 -6.89 -4.95
CA LEU A 77 -10.30 -7.74 -3.97
C LEU A 77 -11.38 -6.97 -3.21
N GLN A 78 -12.58 -7.50 -3.20
CA GLN A 78 -13.69 -7.02 -2.38
C GLN A 78 -13.89 -8.02 -1.23
N ALA A 79 -13.36 -7.67 -0.04
CA ALA A 79 -13.46 -8.55 1.13
C ALA A 79 -14.88 -8.53 1.68
N GLU A 80 -15.54 -9.66 1.67
CA GLU A 80 -16.93 -9.86 2.11
C GLU A 80 -17.03 -10.56 3.46
N ALA A 81 -18.27 -10.69 3.94
CA ALA A 81 -18.56 -11.52 5.09
C ALA A 81 -18.19 -12.98 4.82
N GLY A 82 -17.50 -13.61 5.78
CA GLY A 82 -16.95 -14.97 5.64
C GLY A 82 -15.42 -15.00 5.57
N ALA A 83 -14.79 -14.04 4.91
CA ALA A 83 -13.34 -13.86 5.01
C ALA A 83 -12.96 -13.36 6.42
N SER A 84 -12.00 -14.01 7.06
CA SER A 84 -11.48 -13.60 8.37
C SER A 84 -9.99 -13.25 8.34
N SER A 85 -9.25 -13.77 7.35
CA SER A 85 -7.83 -13.51 7.16
C SER A 85 -7.50 -13.43 5.68
N ILE A 86 -6.78 -12.37 5.30
CA ILE A 86 -6.31 -12.15 3.93
C ILE A 86 -4.82 -11.87 3.99
N GLU A 87 -4.05 -12.65 3.27
CA GLU A 87 -2.60 -12.48 3.16
C GLU A 87 -2.19 -12.45 1.68
N ILE A 88 -1.42 -11.44 1.28
CA ILE A 88 -0.95 -11.23 -0.09
C ILE A 88 0.55 -10.96 -0.05
N ASN A 89 1.34 -11.81 -0.73
CA ASN A 89 2.78 -11.75 -0.68
C ASN A 89 3.42 -11.77 -2.07
N ASN A 90 4.36 -10.84 -2.31
CA ASN A 90 5.24 -10.85 -3.48
C ASN A 90 4.47 -10.93 -4.82
N VAL A 91 3.47 -10.09 -5.00
CA VAL A 91 2.61 -10.02 -6.19
C VAL A 91 2.52 -8.57 -6.64
N ILE A 92 2.44 -8.35 -7.95
CA ILE A 92 2.12 -7.05 -8.53
C ILE A 92 0.61 -6.99 -8.76
N PHE A 93 -0.11 -6.12 -8.05
CA PHE A 93 -1.51 -5.82 -8.34
C PHE A 93 -1.62 -4.55 -9.17
N ARG A 94 -2.45 -4.61 -10.21
CA ARG A 94 -2.65 -3.50 -11.15
C ARG A 94 -4.12 -3.21 -11.39
N GLY A 95 -4.45 -1.91 -11.38
CA GLY A 95 -5.79 -1.42 -11.71
C GLY A 95 -6.00 -1.11 -13.20
N ASP A 96 -4.97 -1.13 -14.02
CA ASP A 96 -5.00 -0.90 -15.47
C ASP A 96 -5.09 -2.21 -16.24
N THR A 97 -6.24 -2.86 -16.20
CA THR A 97 -6.47 -4.11 -16.92
C THR A 97 -6.25 -3.92 -18.43
N PRO A 98 -5.46 -4.79 -19.08
CA PRO A 98 -5.22 -4.70 -20.51
C PRO A 98 -6.53 -4.66 -21.32
N GLY A 99 -6.68 -3.64 -22.17
CA GLY A 99 -7.87 -3.43 -22.99
C GLY A 99 -9.03 -2.74 -22.29
N ALA A 100 -8.95 -2.44 -21.00
CA ALA A 100 -9.95 -1.61 -20.31
C ALA A 100 -9.67 -0.11 -20.53
N GLU A 101 -10.72 0.66 -20.70
CA GLU A 101 -10.62 2.12 -20.87
C GLU A 101 -10.40 2.84 -19.53
N GLU A 102 -10.86 2.27 -18.43
CA GLU A 102 -10.80 2.89 -17.11
C GLU A 102 -9.97 2.07 -16.11
N LEU A 103 -9.36 2.79 -15.18
CA LEU A 103 -8.68 2.19 -14.05
C LEU A 103 -9.67 1.62 -13.04
N VAL A 104 -9.34 0.48 -12.46
CA VAL A 104 -10.05 -0.09 -11.31
C VAL A 104 -10.01 0.90 -10.13
N SER A 105 -11.12 0.98 -9.37
CA SER A 105 -11.27 2.00 -8.33
C SER A 105 -10.23 1.88 -7.22
N ASN A 106 -10.09 0.70 -6.63
CA ASN A 106 -9.23 0.48 -5.46
C ASN A 106 -8.60 -0.91 -5.48
N PHE A 107 -7.55 -1.12 -4.71
CA PHE A 107 -6.87 -2.41 -4.62
C PHE A 107 -7.64 -3.37 -3.71
N ILE A 108 -7.92 -2.96 -2.46
CA ILE A 108 -8.73 -3.74 -1.51
C ILE A 108 -9.88 -2.87 -1.00
N GLU A 109 -11.09 -3.44 -1.01
CA GLU A 109 -12.29 -2.83 -0.45
C GLU A 109 -12.96 -3.78 0.53
N LEU A 110 -13.31 -3.30 1.72
CA LEU A 110 -14.15 -4.05 2.65
C LEU A 110 -15.61 -3.78 2.35
N GLN A 111 -16.38 -4.84 2.16
CA GLN A 111 -17.83 -4.81 1.95
C GLN A 111 -18.61 -4.86 3.26
N GLY A 112 -19.91 -4.53 3.21
CA GLY A 112 -20.77 -4.52 4.38
C GLY A 112 -20.83 -5.89 5.07
N GLY A 113 -20.57 -5.90 6.39
CA GLY A 113 -20.52 -7.13 7.18
C GLY A 113 -19.18 -7.86 7.17
N ALA A 114 -18.19 -7.39 6.43
CA ALA A 114 -16.83 -7.96 6.47
C ALA A 114 -16.27 -7.89 7.90
N ASN A 115 -15.66 -8.97 8.35
CA ASN A 115 -15.04 -9.09 9.67
C ASN A 115 -13.64 -9.71 9.53
N ILE A 116 -12.70 -8.89 9.08
CA ILE A 116 -11.33 -9.29 8.81
C ILE A 116 -10.51 -9.12 10.08
N SER A 117 -10.11 -10.23 10.68
CA SER A 117 -9.22 -10.24 11.86
C SER A 117 -7.82 -9.77 11.49
N THR A 118 -7.30 -10.26 10.34
CA THR A 118 -5.96 -9.94 9.85
C THR A 118 -5.96 -9.69 8.35
N LEU A 119 -5.36 -8.58 7.95
CA LEU A 119 -5.04 -8.25 6.56
C LEU A 119 -3.52 -8.01 6.48
N THR A 120 -2.82 -8.82 5.73
CA THR A 120 -1.37 -8.66 5.49
C THR A 120 -1.10 -8.50 4.01
N VAL A 121 -0.38 -7.45 3.65
CA VAL A 121 0.14 -7.21 2.30
C VAL A 121 1.64 -7.00 2.43
N SER A 122 2.44 -7.93 1.92
CA SER A 122 3.90 -7.93 2.12
C SER A 122 4.66 -8.13 0.81
N GLY A 123 5.65 -7.29 0.57
CA GLY A 123 6.52 -7.40 -0.61
C GLY A 123 5.80 -7.17 -1.95
N CYS A 124 4.68 -6.47 -1.95
CA CYS A 124 3.83 -6.28 -3.12
C CYS A 124 4.07 -4.96 -3.82
N GLU A 125 3.78 -4.93 -5.12
CA GLU A 125 3.60 -3.70 -5.86
C GLU A 125 2.10 -3.45 -6.10
N ILE A 126 1.64 -2.20 -5.91
CA ILE A 126 0.25 -1.79 -6.06
C ILE A 126 0.24 -0.62 -7.03
N ARG A 127 -0.26 -0.84 -8.25
CA ARG A 127 -0.04 0.10 -9.33
C ARG A 127 -1.33 0.51 -10.05
N ASN A 128 -1.37 1.79 -10.44
CA ASN A 128 -2.36 2.31 -11.41
C ASN A 128 -3.82 2.13 -10.96
N TYR A 129 -4.14 2.46 -9.71
CA TYR A 129 -5.52 2.49 -9.24
C TYR A 129 -6.10 3.90 -9.31
N LYS A 130 -7.41 3.98 -9.56
CA LYS A 130 -8.12 5.27 -9.68
C LYS A 130 -8.18 6.02 -8.36
N ASN A 131 -8.40 5.33 -7.23
CA ASN A 131 -8.73 5.97 -5.96
C ASN A 131 -7.88 5.50 -4.77
N GLN A 132 -8.08 4.27 -4.27
CA GLN A 132 -7.58 3.86 -2.96
C GLN A 132 -6.69 2.61 -3.03
N ILE A 133 -5.80 2.52 -2.04
CA ILE A 133 -5.07 1.28 -1.71
C ILE A 133 -5.96 0.39 -0.82
N LEU A 134 -6.55 0.96 0.23
CA LEU A 134 -7.46 0.27 1.13
C LEU A 134 -8.68 1.15 1.37
N TYR A 135 -9.88 0.60 1.15
CA TYR A 135 -11.13 1.35 1.29
C TYR A 135 -12.16 0.64 2.15
N CYS A 136 -12.78 1.39 3.06
CA CYS A 136 -13.97 0.97 3.75
C CYS A 136 -14.84 2.18 4.15
N ASN A 137 -16.08 2.19 3.69
CA ASN A 137 -17.07 3.21 4.06
C ASN A 137 -18.42 2.57 4.44
N VAL A 138 -18.37 1.35 4.92
CA VAL A 138 -19.53 0.55 5.33
C VAL A 138 -19.30 0.00 6.73
N THR A 139 -20.33 -0.60 7.35
CA THR A 139 -20.16 -1.29 8.62
C THR A 139 -19.35 -2.56 8.40
N ALA A 140 -18.11 -2.54 8.85
CA ALA A 140 -17.15 -3.64 8.75
C ALA A 140 -16.15 -3.57 9.90
N THR A 141 -15.45 -4.67 10.15
CA THR A 141 -14.37 -4.75 11.14
C THR A 141 -13.06 -5.12 10.45
N LEU A 142 -12.00 -4.41 10.79
CA LEU A 142 -10.62 -4.72 10.43
C LEU A 142 -9.80 -4.74 11.71
N GLY A 143 -9.42 -5.92 12.18
CA GLY A 143 -8.68 -6.07 13.43
C GLY A 143 -7.27 -5.53 13.29
N THR A 144 -6.45 -6.20 12.52
CA THR A 144 -5.06 -5.82 12.26
C THR A 144 -4.83 -5.72 10.75
N ALA A 145 -4.28 -4.61 10.29
CA ALA A 145 -3.82 -4.45 8.92
C ALA A 145 -2.32 -4.15 8.90
N LEU A 146 -1.57 -4.88 8.10
CA LEU A 146 -0.15 -4.70 7.87
C LEU A 146 0.11 -4.52 6.38
N PHE A 147 0.77 -3.42 6.02
CA PHE A 147 1.36 -3.19 4.71
C PHE A 147 2.85 -3.00 4.89
N GLU A 148 3.64 -3.95 4.42
CA GLU A 148 5.08 -3.90 4.61
C GLU A 148 5.86 -4.27 3.34
N ASN A 149 7.01 -3.65 3.17
CA ASN A 149 7.87 -3.86 2.01
C ASN A 149 7.13 -3.66 0.67
N CYS A 150 6.10 -2.81 0.66
CA CYS A 150 5.28 -2.55 -0.51
C CYS A 150 5.77 -1.35 -1.31
N TRP A 151 5.40 -1.31 -2.58
CA TRP A 151 5.53 -0.11 -3.39
C TRP A 151 4.20 0.20 -4.06
N ALA A 152 3.54 1.26 -3.60
CA ALA A 152 2.34 1.78 -4.24
C ALA A 152 2.71 2.96 -5.14
N ASP A 153 2.34 2.87 -6.42
CA ASP A 153 2.69 3.86 -7.42
C ASP A 153 1.51 4.20 -8.33
N ASN A 154 1.38 5.49 -8.67
CA ASN A 154 0.34 6.00 -9.55
C ASN A 154 -1.07 5.63 -9.08
N ILE A 155 -1.36 5.92 -7.80
CA ILE A 155 -2.72 5.86 -7.27
C ILE A 155 -3.32 7.25 -7.49
N THR A 156 -4.16 7.41 -8.52
CA THR A 156 -4.52 8.76 -8.98
C THR A 156 -5.28 9.58 -7.96
N GLY A 157 -6.07 8.96 -7.09
CA GLY A 157 -6.81 9.64 -6.02
C GLY A 157 -7.98 10.49 -6.51
N SER A 158 -8.46 10.28 -7.74
CA SER A 158 -9.48 11.12 -8.37
C SER A 158 -10.83 11.11 -7.63
N GLY A 159 -11.14 10.07 -6.87
CA GLY A 159 -12.37 9.93 -6.10
C GLY A 159 -12.16 9.50 -4.65
N GLY A 160 -10.92 9.31 -4.19
CA GLY A 160 -10.65 8.76 -2.86
C GLY A 160 -9.29 9.15 -2.29
N ASP A 161 -9.05 8.70 -1.08
CA ASP A 161 -7.82 8.90 -0.32
C ASP A 161 -7.05 7.56 -0.26
N GLY A 162 -5.73 7.53 -0.14
CA GLY A 162 -4.92 6.31 -0.26
C GLY A 162 -5.38 5.16 0.65
N PHE A 163 -5.28 5.36 1.97
CA PHE A 163 -5.92 4.51 2.98
C PHE A 163 -7.14 5.27 3.49
N ASP A 164 -8.33 4.84 3.09
CA ASP A 164 -9.60 5.56 3.34
C ASP A 164 -10.56 4.70 4.15
N LEU A 165 -10.46 4.81 5.48
CA LEU A 165 -11.27 4.07 6.45
C LEU A 165 -12.22 5.04 7.15
N ARG A 166 -13.53 4.88 6.93
CA ARG A 166 -14.54 5.87 7.35
C ARG A 166 -15.33 5.43 8.60
N ALA A 167 -16.21 6.31 9.05
CA ALA A 167 -16.84 6.27 10.38
C ALA A 167 -17.56 4.96 10.77
N ASN A 168 -18.04 4.19 9.81
CA ASN A 168 -18.74 2.93 10.08
C ASN A 168 -17.78 1.73 10.19
N THR A 169 -16.51 1.93 9.95
CA THR A 169 -15.47 0.90 10.06
C THR A 169 -14.96 0.83 11.50
N THR A 170 -14.77 -0.39 12.01
CA THR A 170 -14.00 -0.61 13.25
C THR A 170 -12.58 -1.04 12.87
N LEU A 171 -11.58 -0.32 13.35
CA LEU A 171 -10.17 -0.64 13.14
C LEU A 171 -9.49 -0.87 14.50
N GLY A 172 -8.76 -1.98 14.63
CA GLY A 172 -7.83 -2.19 15.72
C GLY A 172 -6.52 -1.45 15.44
N THR A 173 -5.69 -1.99 14.54
CA THR A 173 -4.39 -1.40 14.20
C THR A 173 -4.17 -1.36 12.68
N LEU A 174 -3.50 -0.31 12.21
CA LEU A 174 -2.97 -0.22 10.85
C LEU A 174 -1.47 0.08 10.94
N THR A 175 -0.66 -0.84 10.47
CA THR A 175 0.79 -0.67 10.36
C THR A 175 1.19 -0.58 8.89
N ILE A 176 1.91 0.47 8.55
CA ILE A 176 2.48 0.71 7.22
C ILE A 176 3.97 0.91 7.44
N GLN A 177 4.79 0.00 6.92
CA GLN A 177 6.22 0.05 7.17
C GLN A 177 7.08 -0.39 6.00
N ASN A 178 8.33 0.10 5.97
CA ASN A 178 9.33 -0.30 4.98
C ASN A 178 8.81 -0.20 3.54
N SER A 179 8.03 0.83 3.24
CA SER A 179 7.26 0.89 2.01
C SER A 179 7.47 2.22 1.28
N THR A 180 7.28 2.19 -0.04
CA THR A 180 7.36 3.38 -0.90
C THR A 180 5.98 3.73 -1.45
N PHE A 181 5.65 5.00 -1.43
CA PHE A 181 4.44 5.58 -2.03
C PHE A 181 4.87 6.68 -2.98
N SER A 182 4.54 6.51 -4.26
CA SER A 182 4.95 7.45 -5.30
C SER A 182 3.80 7.81 -6.22
N ASN A 183 3.79 9.03 -6.66
CA ASN A 183 2.89 9.58 -7.68
C ASN A 183 1.38 9.48 -7.37
N GLY A 184 0.73 10.61 -7.22
CA GLY A 184 -0.71 10.67 -7.01
C GLY A 184 -1.11 10.75 -5.54
N ILE A 185 -2.06 9.93 -5.13
CA ILE A 185 -2.68 9.90 -3.80
C ILE A 185 -3.13 11.30 -3.36
N ARG A 186 -4.44 11.51 -3.20
CA ARG A 186 -4.98 12.81 -2.80
C ARG A 186 -4.69 13.14 -1.34
N THR A 187 -5.01 12.23 -0.44
CA THR A 187 -4.68 12.23 0.99
C THR A 187 -4.11 10.86 1.30
N PHE A 188 -2.97 10.78 1.95
CA PHE A 188 -2.34 9.47 2.18
C PHE A 188 -3.19 8.60 3.12
N LEU A 189 -3.54 9.14 4.28
CA LEU A 189 -4.32 8.45 5.29
C LEU A 189 -5.56 9.25 5.67
N ARG A 190 -6.73 8.64 5.52
CA ARG A 190 -7.98 9.08 6.12
C ARG A 190 -8.51 8.01 7.05
N CYS A 191 -8.48 8.28 8.35
CA CYS A 191 -8.94 7.40 9.40
C CYS A 191 -10.03 8.11 10.21
N ASN A 192 -11.27 8.02 9.75
CA ASN A 192 -12.40 8.78 10.28
C ASN A 192 -13.32 7.91 11.16
N MET A 193 -12.76 7.16 12.08
CA MET A 193 -13.49 6.31 13.03
C MET A 193 -13.21 6.74 14.48
N THR A 194 -13.99 6.22 15.43
CA THR A 194 -13.91 6.66 16.83
C THR A 194 -12.60 6.28 17.49
N SER A 195 -12.04 5.12 17.17
CA SER A 195 -10.76 4.64 17.68
C SER A 195 -9.92 4.10 16.53
N ALA A 196 -8.65 4.43 16.51
CA ALA A 196 -7.70 3.92 15.54
C ALA A 196 -6.28 4.03 16.08
N THR A 197 -5.48 3.01 15.91
CA THR A 197 -4.03 3.05 16.16
C THR A 197 -3.32 2.85 14.83
N VAL A 198 -2.60 3.86 14.39
CA VAL A 198 -1.90 3.86 13.10
C VAL A 198 -0.40 4.09 13.33
N SER A 199 0.42 3.28 12.66
CA SER A 199 1.88 3.44 12.62
C SER A 199 2.34 3.51 11.16
N VAL A 200 3.15 4.51 10.84
CA VAL A 200 3.79 4.71 9.54
C VAL A 200 5.29 4.86 9.80
N THR A 201 6.06 3.83 9.45
CA THR A 201 7.47 3.79 9.81
C THR A 201 8.36 3.36 8.65
N ASN A 202 9.54 3.96 8.55
CA ASN A 202 10.50 3.62 7.49
C ASN A 202 9.87 3.65 6.09
N CYS A 203 9.10 4.69 5.78
CA CYS A 203 8.46 4.83 4.47
C CYS A 203 9.07 5.98 3.66
N THR A 204 9.10 5.80 2.34
CA THR A 204 9.49 6.83 1.37
C THR A 204 8.26 7.33 0.64
N PHE A 205 8.07 8.64 0.63
CA PHE A 205 6.97 9.31 -0.06
C PHE A 205 7.55 10.24 -1.14
N TYR A 206 7.08 10.07 -2.38
CA TYR A 206 7.51 10.87 -3.50
C TYR A 206 6.33 11.33 -4.35
N LYS A 207 6.17 12.64 -4.52
CA LYS A 207 5.03 13.23 -5.26
C LYS A 207 3.65 12.72 -4.78
N VAL A 208 3.51 12.50 -3.48
CA VAL A 208 2.23 12.17 -2.84
C VAL A 208 1.46 13.45 -2.53
N CYS A 209 0.14 13.38 -2.39
CA CYS A 209 -0.79 14.51 -2.31
C CYS A 209 -0.74 15.39 -3.57
N SER A 210 -0.44 14.79 -4.73
CA SER A 210 -0.26 15.49 -6.00
C SER A 210 -1.52 15.53 -6.88
N TYR A 211 -2.65 15.02 -6.42
CA TYR A 211 -3.90 15.10 -7.17
C TYR A 211 -4.50 16.51 -7.08
N ASP A 212 -4.58 17.18 -8.20
CA ASP A 212 -5.02 18.58 -8.32
C ASP A 212 -6.53 18.75 -8.67
N GLY A 213 -7.26 17.65 -8.83
CA GLY A 213 -8.65 17.65 -9.29
C GLY A 213 -9.72 17.93 -8.22
N GLY A 214 -9.37 18.31 -6.99
CA GLY A 214 -10.35 18.41 -5.92
C GLY A 214 -10.03 19.39 -4.80
N SER A 215 -11.07 20.07 -4.32
CA SER A 215 -11.02 21.01 -3.19
C SER A 215 -10.74 20.36 -1.82
N ASN A 216 -10.58 19.04 -1.74
CA ASN A 216 -10.59 18.28 -0.50
C ASN A 216 -9.25 17.64 -0.12
N ASN A 217 -8.13 18.21 -0.57
CA ASN A 217 -6.85 17.76 -0.05
C ASN A 217 -6.74 18.14 1.43
N ASN A 218 -6.74 17.14 2.29
CA ASN A 218 -6.60 17.30 3.74
C ASN A 218 -5.15 17.10 4.19
N GLY A 219 -4.22 16.97 3.24
CA GLY A 219 -2.82 16.68 3.47
C GLY A 219 -2.52 15.19 3.56
N LEU A 220 -1.38 14.86 4.20
CA LEU A 220 -0.96 13.46 4.35
C LEU A 220 -1.89 12.71 5.32
N PHE A 221 -2.23 13.32 6.46
CA PHE A 221 -2.92 12.62 7.55
C PHE A 221 -4.23 13.33 7.93
N LEU A 222 -5.34 12.60 7.85
CA LEU A 222 -6.66 13.03 8.28
C LEU A 222 -7.22 12.05 9.32
N MET A 223 -7.38 12.50 10.56
CA MET A 223 -7.94 11.73 11.68
C MET A 223 -8.84 12.64 12.54
N ASP A 224 -9.87 13.26 11.95
CA ASP A 224 -10.68 14.29 12.60
C ASP A 224 -11.88 13.75 13.38
N LYS A 225 -12.18 12.46 13.26
CA LYS A 225 -13.30 11.81 13.98
C LYS A 225 -12.84 10.91 15.12
N VAL A 226 -11.56 10.60 15.22
CA VAL A 226 -11.05 9.77 16.32
C VAL A 226 -11.21 10.50 17.65
N SER A 227 -11.40 9.72 18.72
CA SER A 227 -11.34 10.27 20.08
C SER A 227 -9.89 10.65 20.43
N THR A 228 -9.74 11.81 21.09
CA THR A 228 -8.43 12.26 21.55
C THR A 228 -7.78 11.34 22.60
N SER A 229 -8.57 10.48 23.24
CA SER A 229 -8.07 9.52 24.25
C SER A 229 -7.64 8.18 23.64
N THR A 230 -8.20 7.78 22.49
CA THR A 230 -7.99 6.45 21.90
C THR A 230 -7.36 6.49 20.51
N GLY A 231 -7.45 7.60 19.79
CA GLY A 231 -6.81 7.76 18.48
C GLY A 231 -5.31 7.98 18.62
N LYS A 232 -4.49 7.17 17.95
CA LYS A 232 -3.02 7.26 17.96
C LYS A 232 -2.48 7.27 16.54
N LEU A 233 -1.48 8.11 16.29
CA LEU A 233 -0.71 8.16 15.07
C LEU A 233 0.78 8.20 15.40
N THR A 234 1.55 7.27 14.88
CA THR A 234 3.01 7.32 14.93
C THR A 234 3.55 7.49 13.51
N VAL A 235 4.44 8.46 13.30
CA VAL A 235 5.17 8.61 12.03
C VAL A 235 6.65 8.74 12.36
N GLU A 236 7.42 7.73 11.95
CA GLU A 236 8.82 7.64 12.34
C GLU A 236 9.71 7.23 11.17
N LYS A 237 10.87 7.86 11.07
CA LYS A 237 11.90 7.56 10.06
C LYS A 237 11.34 7.53 8.64
N CYS A 238 10.51 8.49 8.30
CA CYS A 238 9.96 8.60 6.96
C CYS A 238 10.67 9.73 6.18
N VAL A 239 10.72 9.56 4.87
CA VAL A 239 11.26 10.55 3.92
C VAL A 239 10.13 11.05 3.04
N PHE A 240 9.92 12.36 3.00
CA PHE A 240 8.87 13.03 2.25
C PHE A 240 9.50 13.97 1.20
N SER A 241 9.40 13.63 -0.06
CA SER A 241 9.97 14.43 -1.15
C SER A 241 8.92 14.85 -2.16
N GLN A 242 8.90 16.13 -2.50
CA GLN A 242 7.99 16.75 -3.47
C GLN A 242 6.50 16.51 -3.13
N ILE A 243 6.15 16.63 -1.86
CA ILE A 243 4.79 16.43 -1.39
C ILE A 243 3.90 17.62 -1.73
N GLY A 244 2.71 17.32 -2.29
CA GLY A 244 1.69 18.30 -2.62
C GLY A 244 1.83 18.89 -4.01
N VAL A 245 0.81 19.63 -4.41
CA VAL A 245 0.72 20.36 -5.67
C VAL A 245 0.00 21.69 -5.44
N GLY A 246 0.45 22.75 -6.10
CA GLY A 246 -0.13 24.08 -5.93
C GLY A 246 -0.10 24.54 -4.48
N THR A 247 -1.26 24.69 -3.85
CA THR A 247 -1.42 25.06 -2.44
C THR A 247 -1.83 23.90 -1.54
N LEU A 248 -1.78 22.67 -2.05
CA LEU A 248 -2.23 21.45 -1.37
C LEU A 248 -1.03 20.64 -0.84
N GLY A 249 -1.27 19.69 0.06
CA GLY A 249 -0.22 18.79 0.57
C GLY A 249 0.30 19.14 1.95
N TYR A 250 -0.57 19.54 2.87
CA TYR A 250 -0.22 19.76 4.28
C TYR A 250 0.24 18.47 4.96
N TRP A 251 1.03 18.57 6.03
CA TRP A 251 1.23 17.43 6.94
C TRP A 251 -0.12 16.95 7.50
N ALA A 252 -0.87 17.86 8.07
CA ALA A 252 -2.29 17.69 8.38
C ALA A 252 -2.97 19.07 8.28
N LYS A 253 -4.23 19.14 7.88
CA LYS A 253 -5.01 20.36 7.79
C LYS A 253 -5.55 20.75 9.17
N LYS A 254 -5.66 22.06 9.44
CA LYS A 254 -6.31 22.58 10.67
C LYS A 254 -7.68 21.95 10.91
N GLY A 255 -7.91 21.46 12.13
CA GLY A 255 -9.14 20.80 12.53
C GLY A 255 -9.34 19.37 11.96
N LYS A 256 -8.34 18.83 11.25
CA LYS A 256 -8.42 17.50 10.61
C LYS A 256 -7.54 16.44 11.28
N MET A 257 -6.96 16.76 12.45
CA MET A 257 -6.19 15.83 13.26
C MET A 257 -6.60 15.95 14.72
N LYS A 258 -7.10 14.85 15.30
CA LYS A 258 -7.43 14.74 16.72
C LYS A 258 -6.68 13.60 17.41
N ALA A 259 -6.06 12.72 16.65
CA ALA A 259 -5.24 11.64 17.21
C ALA A 259 -4.10 12.20 18.05
N GLN A 260 -3.73 11.47 19.09
CA GLN A 260 -2.46 11.66 19.77
C GLN A 260 -1.34 11.26 18.83
N ALA A 261 -0.59 12.22 18.32
CA ALA A 261 0.44 11.98 17.33
C ALA A 261 1.83 11.99 17.97
N SER A 262 2.68 11.05 17.53
CA SER A 262 4.10 10.94 17.86
C SER A 262 4.92 10.94 16.59
N TYR A 263 5.90 11.79 16.52
CA TYR A 263 6.75 11.98 15.34
C TYR A 263 8.22 11.84 15.71
N SER A 264 9.01 11.12 14.91
CA SER A 264 10.43 10.89 15.18
C SER A 264 11.25 10.72 13.91
N LYS A 265 12.36 11.44 13.82
CA LYS A 265 13.38 11.28 12.78
C LYS A 265 12.82 11.28 11.34
N ASN A 266 11.93 12.23 11.04
CA ASN A 266 11.38 12.39 9.71
C ASN A 266 12.22 13.37 8.90
N TYR A 267 12.26 13.20 7.58
CA TYR A 267 12.99 14.06 6.64
C TYR A 267 12.04 14.53 5.56
N TYR A 268 12.23 15.76 5.09
CA TYR A 268 11.47 16.30 3.97
C TYR A 268 12.36 17.09 3.01
N HIS A 269 11.94 17.15 1.77
CA HIS A 269 12.63 17.93 0.74
C HIS A 269 11.64 18.44 -0.30
N ASN A 270 11.82 19.69 -0.73
CA ASN A 270 11.00 20.35 -1.75
C ASN A 270 9.48 20.13 -1.53
N SER A 271 9.04 20.34 -0.29
CA SER A 271 7.67 20.04 0.18
C SER A 271 7.15 21.18 1.07
N ALA A 272 7.29 22.43 0.59
CA ALA A 272 6.98 23.64 1.36
C ALA A 272 5.53 23.69 1.89
N ASN A 273 4.58 23.08 1.16
CA ASN A 273 3.18 23.05 1.54
C ASN A 273 2.91 22.23 2.81
N LEU A 274 3.80 21.32 3.19
CA LEU A 274 3.67 20.55 4.45
C LEU A 274 3.49 21.48 5.65
N TRP A 275 4.09 22.67 5.61
CA TRP A 275 4.19 23.63 6.71
C TRP A 275 3.39 24.91 6.44
N ASP A 276 2.38 24.88 5.58
CA ASP A 276 1.55 26.03 5.22
C ASP A 276 0.91 26.68 6.44
N ALA A 277 1.19 27.97 6.63
CA ALA A 277 0.75 28.73 7.81
C ALA A 277 -0.76 29.02 7.80
N THR A 278 -1.41 29.01 6.64
CA THR A 278 -2.81 29.38 6.50
C THR A 278 -3.74 28.21 6.85
N ASN A 279 -3.51 27.03 6.25
CA ASN A 279 -4.40 25.89 6.35
C ASN A 279 -3.79 24.69 7.08
N GLY A 280 -2.46 24.62 7.17
CA GLY A 280 -1.75 23.55 7.86
C GLY A 280 -1.95 23.62 9.38
N LEU A 281 -2.10 22.44 10.00
CA LEU A 281 -2.12 22.32 11.47
C LEU A 281 -0.73 22.56 12.05
N TYR A 282 0.29 22.03 11.37
CA TYR A 282 1.69 22.20 11.74
C TYR A 282 2.32 23.19 10.77
N THR A 283 2.93 24.22 11.32
CA THR A 283 3.55 25.33 10.57
C THR A 283 5.06 25.38 10.76
N ASP A 284 5.57 24.51 11.62
CA ASP A 284 6.99 24.36 11.92
C ASP A 284 7.36 22.88 11.83
N PRO A 285 8.34 22.50 11.01
CA PRO A 285 8.81 21.11 10.87
C PRO A 285 9.21 20.47 12.20
N SER A 286 9.74 21.22 13.15
CA SER A 286 10.17 20.71 14.46
C SER A 286 9.02 20.07 15.24
N ALA A 287 7.79 20.54 15.05
CA ALA A 287 6.60 19.97 15.67
C ALA A 287 6.31 18.52 15.19
N CYS A 288 6.81 18.16 14.03
CA CYS A 288 6.72 16.81 13.45
C CYS A 288 8.06 16.08 13.47
N ASN A 289 9.05 16.58 14.24
CA ASN A 289 10.41 16.03 14.26
C ASN A 289 10.91 15.76 12.84
N ALA A 290 10.76 16.74 11.96
CA ALA A 290 11.10 16.69 10.55
C ALA A 290 12.24 17.65 10.23
N THR A 291 13.24 17.15 9.52
CA THR A 291 14.43 17.91 9.10
C THR A 291 14.45 18.04 7.60
N GLU A 292 14.76 19.25 7.10
CA GLU A 292 14.87 19.47 5.65
C GLU A 292 16.22 18.96 5.14
N ILE A 293 16.19 17.86 4.36
CA ILE A 293 17.36 17.27 3.71
C ILE A 293 16.95 16.73 2.35
N ASP A 294 17.66 17.13 1.30
CA ASP A 294 17.53 16.50 -0.02
C ASP A 294 17.98 15.03 0.06
N PRO A 295 17.10 14.06 -0.19
CA PRO A 295 17.46 12.65 -0.14
C PRO A 295 18.45 12.24 -1.25
N LYS A 296 18.63 13.09 -2.26
CA LYS A 296 19.49 12.83 -3.42
C LYS A 296 19.17 11.48 -4.06
N PHE A 297 17.91 11.27 -4.34
CA PHE A 297 17.46 10.04 -5.00
C PHE A 297 18.14 9.87 -6.36
N THR A 298 18.57 8.67 -6.69
CA THR A 298 19.33 8.38 -7.93
C THR A 298 18.52 8.71 -9.18
N ASN A 299 17.31 8.20 -9.32
CA ASN A 299 16.43 8.48 -10.46
C ASN A 299 14.94 8.23 -10.07
N PRO A 300 14.33 9.11 -9.28
CA PRO A 300 12.99 8.88 -8.73
C PRO A 300 11.89 8.87 -9.81
N GLU A 301 12.09 9.56 -10.93
CA GLU A 301 11.15 9.55 -12.06
C GLU A 301 11.06 8.17 -12.75
N SER A 302 12.11 7.37 -12.63
CA SER A 302 12.15 5.99 -13.13
C SER A 302 11.96 4.95 -12.02
N GLY A 303 11.59 5.40 -10.80
CA GLY A 303 11.36 4.51 -9.66
C GLY A 303 12.62 4.08 -8.90
N ASP A 304 13.77 4.71 -9.13
CA ASP A 304 14.97 4.47 -8.33
C ASP A 304 15.11 5.54 -7.23
N PHE A 305 14.62 5.22 -6.05
CA PHE A 305 14.67 6.07 -4.86
C PHE A 305 15.91 5.79 -4.00
N THR A 306 16.97 5.18 -4.56
CA THR A 306 18.22 4.97 -3.82
C THR A 306 18.72 6.29 -3.23
N VAL A 307 18.88 6.31 -1.91
CA VAL A 307 19.24 7.51 -1.14
C VAL A 307 20.73 7.80 -1.26
N GLY A 308 21.06 9.05 -1.61
CA GLY A 308 22.43 9.54 -1.66
C GLY A 308 22.85 10.39 -0.45
N ALA A 309 21.90 10.82 0.39
CA ALA A 309 22.17 11.67 1.55
C ALA A 309 22.61 10.84 2.76
N GLU A 310 23.82 11.10 3.28
CA GLU A 310 24.41 10.34 4.39
C GLU A 310 23.57 10.45 5.67
N ASP A 311 23.08 11.63 6.04
CA ASP A 311 22.26 11.82 7.24
C ASP A 311 21.00 10.94 7.26
N ILE A 312 20.39 10.74 6.07
CA ILE A 312 19.21 9.86 5.93
C ILE A 312 19.64 8.41 6.00
N LYS A 313 20.77 8.02 5.39
CA LYS A 313 21.32 6.66 5.46
C LYS A 313 21.70 6.30 6.90
N ASP A 314 22.42 7.15 7.60
CA ASP A 314 22.85 6.94 8.99
C ASP A 314 21.65 6.79 9.95
N SER A 315 20.58 7.53 9.72
CA SER A 315 19.33 7.40 10.49
C SER A 315 18.50 6.19 10.10
N LYS A 316 18.81 5.55 8.97
CA LYS A 316 18.03 4.49 8.33
C LYS A 316 16.57 4.90 8.12
N ALA A 317 16.36 6.13 7.66
CA ALA A 317 15.02 6.65 7.38
C ALA A 317 14.62 6.39 5.93
N GLY A 318 13.33 6.20 5.70
CA GLY A 318 12.77 5.79 4.42
C GLY A 318 12.69 4.27 4.28
N ASP A 319 12.21 3.84 3.13
CA ASP A 319 12.10 2.42 2.80
C ASP A 319 13.50 1.78 2.73
N PRO A 320 13.78 0.74 3.51
CA PRO A 320 15.10 0.09 3.56
C PRO A 320 15.61 -0.42 2.21
N ARG A 321 14.72 -0.69 1.27
CA ARG A 321 15.02 -1.08 -0.11
C ARG A 321 15.98 -0.09 -0.79
N TRP A 322 15.91 1.19 -0.41
CA TRP A 322 16.64 2.29 -1.01
C TRP A 322 17.84 2.77 -0.19
N ILE A 323 18.04 2.20 1.00
CA ILE A 323 19.17 2.50 1.87
C ILE A 323 20.28 1.49 1.56
N LYS A 324 21.19 1.88 0.66
CA LYS A 324 22.35 1.06 0.30
C LYS A 324 23.58 1.58 1.04
N GLU A 325 24.38 0.66 1.56
CA GLU A 325 25.69 0.94 2.17
C GLU A 325 26.71 1.45 1.13
#